data_8a2738ab4ad7a51e93cf9e5d77781d00
#
_entry.id   8a2738ab4ad7a51e93cf9e5d77781d00
#
_cell.length_a   1.000
_cell.length_b   1.000
_cell.length_c   1.000
_cell.angle_alpha   90.00
_cell.angle_beta   90.00
_cell.angle_gamma   90.00
#
_symmetry.space_group_name_H-M   'P 1'
#
loop_
_entity.id
_entity.type
_entity.pdbx_description
1 polymer ?
#
loop_
_entity_poly.entity_id
_entity_poly.type
_entity_poly.pdbx_seq_one_letter_code
_entity_poly.pdbx_strand_id
1 'polypeptide(L)'
;INISEKTKNNNVYGEFKYLEDTRKGSTEKYPTSILKFKKLHSSKMLHPTEKPVSLLEYLIKTYTNEKDVVLDNCMGSGSTGIACLNTNRSFIGIELDKNTFEIAENRIESYEDSIK
;
A
#
# COMPACT_ATOMS: atom_id res chain seq x y z
N ILE A 1 3.00 10.17 4.39
CA ILE A 1 3.59 9.12 5.24
C ILE A 1 3.97 9.74 6.56
N ASN A 2 3.30 9.37 7.63
CA ASN A 2 3.48 9.94 8.97
C ASN A 2 4.69 9.37 9.71
N ILE A 3 5.81 9.19 9.03
CA ILE A 3 7.05 8.76 9.70
C ILE A 3 7.68 9.94 10.45
N SER A 4 7.46 11.16 9.98
CA SER A 4 8.07 12.37 10.50
C SER A 4 7.59 12.80 11.89
N GLU A 5 6.40 12.44 12.28
CA GLU A 5 5.85 12.83 13.59
C GLU A 5 6.45 12.05 14.76
N LYS A 6 7.09 10.92 14.48
CA LYS A 6 7.70 10.05 15.50
C LYS A 6 9.21 10.17 15.57
N THR A 7 9.80 10.94 14.71
CA THR A 7 11.26 11.04 14.64
C THR A 7 11.70 12.45 14.98
N LYS A 8 12.47 12.55 16.05
CA LYS A 8 13.08 13.80 16.49
C LYS A 8 14.35 14.15 15.71
N ASN A 9 14.71 13.37 14.71
CA ASN A 9 15.92 13.55 13.94
C ASN A 9 15.61 14.03 12.53
N ASN A 10 16.44 14.92 12.03
CA ASN A 10 16.38 15.47 10.69
C ASN A 10 16.74 14.46 9.58
N ASN A 11 16.55 13.18 9.82
CA ASN A 11 16.75 12.16 8.81
C ASN A 11 15.54 12.09 7.90
N VAL A 12 15.77 12.23 6.60
CA VAL A 12 14.72 12.20 5.56
C VAL A 12 13.91 10.91 5.61
N TYR A 13 14.50 9.82 6.10
CA TYR A 13 13.85 8.51 6.20
C TYR A 13 13.30 8.20 7.59
N GLY A 14 13.36 9.16 8.50
CA GLY A 14 13.02 8.89 9.88
C GLY A 14 14.11 8.08 10.58
N GLU A 15 14.14 8.18 11.87
CA GLU A 15 14.99 7.32 12.67
C GLU A 15 14.32 5.96 12.80
N PHE A 16 14.84 4.96 12.11
CA PHE A 16 14.57 3.60 12.49
C PHE A 16 15.28 3.35 13.82
N LYS A 17 14.62 3.69 14.90
CA LYS A 17 15.13 3.23 16.18
C LYS A 17 15.21 1.71 16.11
N TYR A 18 16.42 1.22 16.22
CA TYR A 18 16.62 -0.10 16.75
C TYR A 18 16.03 -0.08 18.15
N LEU A 19 14.76 -0.32 18.23
CA LEU A 19 14.19 -0.64 19.52
C LEU A 19 14.74 -2.03 19.85
N GLU A 20 15.54 -2.09 20.87
CA GLU A 20 15.84 -3.38 21.49
C GLU A 20 14.52 -4.11 21.62
N ASP A 21 14.50 -5.37 21.25
CA ASP A 21 13.31 -6.18 21.36
C ASP A 21 12.95 -6.33 22.85
N THR A 22 12.27 -5.32 23.38
CA THR A 22 11.75 -5.33 24.75
C THR A 22 10.63 -6.34 24.93
N ARG A 23 10.28 -7.07 23.87
CA ARG A 23 9.24 -8.09 23.86
C ARG A 23 9.80 -9.49 24.00
N LYS A 24 10.90 -9.62 24.71
CA LYS A 24 11.49 -10.91 25.04
C LYS A 24 10.42 -11.76 25.75
N GLY A 25 9.93 -12.81 25.08
CA GLY A 25 8.83 -13.63 25.55
C GLY A 25 7.45 -13.28 24.97
N SER A 26 7.32 -12.21 24.18
CA SER A 26 6.09 -11.89 23.46
C SER A 26 5.95 -12.74 22.20
N THR A 27 4.70 -13.10 21.85
CA THR A 27 4.38 -13.75 20.57
C THR A 27 4.38 -12.78 19.40
N GLU A 28 4.36 -11.48 19.65
CA GLU A 28 4.43 -10.44 18.63
C GLU A 28 5.87 -10.18 18.23
N LYS A 29 6.09 -10.07 16.92
CA LYS A 29 7.41 -9.77 16.36
C LYS A 29 7.35 -8.50 15.52
N TYR A 30 8.45 -7.75 15.49
CA TYR A 30 8.59 -6.66 14.52
C TYR A 30 8.59 -7.20 13.10
N PRO A 31 8.06 -6.42 12.14
CA PRO A 31 8.20 -6.79 10.74
C PRO A 31 9.67 -7.01 10.38
N THR A 32 9.92 -8.06 9.64
CA THR A 32 11.24 -8.32 9.09
C THR A 32 11.53 -7.36 7.93
N SER A 33 12.80 -7.23 7.53
CA SER A 33 13.19 -6.45 6.35
C SER A 33 12.69 -7.07 5.05
N ILE A 34 12.27 -8.34 5.07
CA ILE A 34 11.71 -9.05 3.92
C ILE A 34 10.26 -9.44 4.25
N LEU A 35 9.33 -8.93 3.45
CA LEU A 35 7.92 -9.27 3.51
C LEU A 35 7.58 -10.23 2.38
N LYS A 36 6.85 -11.30 2.69
CA LYS A 36 6.43 -12.29 1.70
C LYS A 36 4.93 -12.20 1.47
N PHE A 37 4.54 -11.94 0.24
CA PHE A 37 3.15 -11.90 -0.19
C PHE A 37 2.94 -12.79 -1.41
N LYS A 38 1.79 -13.42 -1.48
CA LYS A 38 1.44 -14.26 -2.62
C LYS A 38 1.21 -13.38 -3.85
N LYS A 39 2.01 -13.61 -4.87
CA LYS A 39 1.84 -12.96 -6.17
C LYS A 39 0.71 -13.64 -6.94
N LEU A 40 -0.08 -12.84 -7.65
CA LEU A 40 -1.08 -13.37 -8.57
C LEU A 40 -0.39 -14.15 -9.70
N HIS A 41 -1.02 -15.21 -10.16
CA HIS A 41 -0.58 -15.90 -11.35
C HIS A 41 -0.65 -14.94 -12.54
N SER A 42 0.31 -15.06 -13.45
CA SER A 42 0.43 -14.16 -14.61
C SER A 42 -0.86 -14.03 -15.45
N SER A 43 -1.65 -15.10 -15.53
CA SER A 43 -2.93 -15.08 -16.25
C SER A 43 -4.02 -14.23 -15.58
N LYS A 44 -3.86 -13.91 -14.29
CA LYS A 44 -4.80 -13.07 -13.53
C LYS A 44 -4.31 -11.63 -13.38
N MET A 45 -3.13 -11.33 -13.85
CA MET A 45 -2.54 -10.00 -13.77
C MET A 45 -3.02 -9.16 -14.94
N LEU A 46 -3.48 -7.94 -14.66
CA LEU A 46 -3.84 -6.96 -15.67
C LEU A 46 -2.63 -6.23 -16.24
N HIS A 47 -1.52 -6.26 -15.52
CA HIS A 47 -0.27 -5.64 -15.92
C HIS A 47 0.93 -6.46 -15.43
N PRO A 48 2.03 -6.58 -16.21
CA PRO A 48 3.19 -7.40 -15.82
C PRO A 48 3.84 -7.01 -14.50
N THR A 49 3.73 -5.74 -14.12
CA THR A 49 4.32 -5.19 -12.89
C THR A 49 3.29 -4.99 -11.78
N GLU A 50 2.12 -5.60 -11.91
CA GLU A 50 1.07 -5.49 -10.89
C GLU A 50 1.53 -6.02 -9.54
N LYS A 51 1.35 -5.20 -8.51
CA LYS A 51 1.69 -5.58 -7.15
C LYS A 51 0.50 -6.27 -6.46
N PRO A 52 0.77 -7.22 -5.55
CA PRO A 52 -0.31 -7.84 -4.77
C PRO A 52 -1.05 -6.79 -3.92
N VAL A 53 -2.37 -6.82 -3.97
CA VAL A 53 -3.21 -5.90 -3.18
C VAL A 53 -2.93 -6.06 -1.68
N SER A 54 -2.73 -7.29 -1.21
CA SER A 54 -2.43 -7.56 0.20
C SER A 54 -1.14 -6.90 0.69
N LEU A 55 -0.12 -6.81 -0.15
CA LEU A 55 1.10 -6.06 0.17
C LEU A 55 0.80 -4.58 0.33
N LEU A 56 0.05 -4.01 -0.59
CA LEU A 56 -0.30 -2.59 -0.57
C LEU A 56 -1.19 -2.26 0.63
N GLU A 57 -2.12 -3.12 0.98
CA GLU A 57 -2.94 -2.97 2.19
C GLU A 57 -2.08 -2.95 3.46
N TYR A 58 -1.10 -3.84 3.54
CA TYR A 58 -0.16 -3.87 4.66
C TYR A 58 0.60 -2.55 4.79
N LEU A 59 1.15 -2.05 3.68
CA LEU A 59 1.90 -0.80 3.68
C LEU A 59 1.01 0.40 4.04
N ILE A 60 -0.18 0.45 3.48
CA ILE A 60 -1.14 1.52 3.74
C ILE A 60 -1.54 1.54 5.23
N LYS A 61 -1.87 0.40 5.80
CA LYS A 61 -2.21 0.29 7.23
C LYS A 61 -1.04 0.64 8.14
N THR A 62 0.18 0.35 7.71
CA THR A 62 1.38 0.62 8.49
C THR A 62 1.69 2.11 8.56
N TYR A 63 1.53 2.83 7.45
CA TYR A 63 2.02 4.21 7.31
C TYR A 63 0.93 5.26 7.28
N THR A 64 -0.34 4.88 7.29
CA THR A 64 -1.45 5.83 7.26
C THR A 64 -2.51 5.46 8.30
N ASN A 65 -3.42 6.39 8.53
CA ASN A 65 -4.62 6.16 9.32
C ASN A 65 -5.85 6.06 8.40
N GLU A 66 -6.93 5.47 8.91
CA GLU A 66 -8.19 5.46 8.18
C GLU A 66 -8.62 6.88 7.78
N LYS A 67 -9.21 7.02 6.62
CA LYS A 67 -9.64 8.26 5.99
C LYS A 67 -8.52 9.17 5.49
N ASP A 68 -7.26 8.79 5.65
CA ASP A 68 -6.15 9.50 5.03
C ASP A 68 -6.23 9.39 3.51
N VAL A 69 -5.56 10.31 2.83
CA VAL A 69 -5.42 10.31 1.37
C VAL A 69 -4.10 9.66 0.99
N VAL A 70 -4.17 8.66 0.14
CA VAL A 70 -3.00 7.96 -0.40
C VAL A 70 -2.80 8.37 -1.85
N LEU A 71 -1.59 8.80 -2.19
CA LEU A 71 -1.20 9.15 -3.54
C LEU A 71 -0.28 8.07 -4.12
N ASP A 72 -0.62 7.58 -5.30
CA ASP A 72 0.25 6.74 -6.11
C ASP A 72 0.49 7.43 -7.45
N ASN A 73 1.69 7.96 -7.66
CA ASN A 73 2.05 8.69 -8.87
C ASN A 73 2.40 7.81 -10.06
N CYS A 74 2.40 6.50 -9.87
CA CYS A 74 2.64 5.49 -10.90
C CYS A 74 1.69 4.31 -10.67
N MET A 75 0.39 4.57 -10.68
CA MET A 75 -0.59 3.59 -10.21
C MET A 75 -0.72 2.33 -11.05
N GLY A 76 -0.26 2.36 -12.30
CA GLY A 76 -0.38 1.21 -13.20
C GLY A 76 -1.83 0.75 -13.32
N SER A 77 -2.09 -0.52 -13.04
CA SER A 77 -3.44 -1.10 -13.10
C SER A 77 -4.34 -0.77 -11.90
N GLY A 78 -3.87 0.07 -10.97
CA GLY A 78 -4.70 0.59 -9.87
C GLY A 78 -4.80 -0.29 -8.64
N SER A 79 -3.89 -1.21 -8.42
CA SER A 79 -3.91 -2.08 -7.23
C SER A 79 -3.88 -1.28 -5.92
N THR A 80 -3.17 -0.16 -5.87
CA THR A 80 -3.15 0.74 -4.71
C THR A 80 -4.53 1.32 -4.43
N GLY A 81 -5.29 1.67 -5.46
CA GLY A 81 -6.68 2.13 -5.31
C GLY A 81 -7.59 1.08 -4.70
N ILE A 82 -7.47 -0.17 -5.14
CA ILE A 82 -8.21 -1.30 -4.55
C ILE A 82 -7.85 -1.46 -3.06
N ALA A 83 -6.56 -1.42 -2.75
CA ALA A 83 -6.09 -1.51 -1.36
C ALA A 83 -6.64 -0.37 -0.48
N CYS A 84 -6.73 0.84 -1.03
CA CYS A 84 -7.32 1.98 -0.33
C CYS A 84 -8.80 1.78 -0.04
N LEU A 85 -9.56 1.28 -1.00
CA LEU A 85 -10.98 0.94 -0.80
C LEU A 85 -11.16 -0.09 0.31
N ASN A 86 -10.32 -1.12 0.34
CA ASN A 86 -10.39 -2.18 1.35
C ASN A 86 -9.99 -1.71 2.76
N THR A 87 -9.24 -0.63 2.85
CA THR A 87 -8.69 -0.14 4.12
C THR A 87 -9.27 1.21 4.55
N ASN A 88 -10.32 1.67 3.88
CA ASN A 88 -11.01 2.92 4.17
C ASN A 88 -10.10 4.17 4.09
N ARG A 89 -9.29 4.23 3.04
CA ARG A 89 -8.48 5.40 2.68
C ARG A 89 -8.99 5.97 1.37
N SER A 90 -8.84 7.29 1.20
CA SER A 90 -9.06 7.94 -0.09
C SER A 90 -7.85 7.74 -0.99
N PHE A 91 -8.05 7.75 -2.29
CA PHE A 91 -7.01 7.44 -3.25
C PHE A 91 -6.91 8.51 -4.33
N ILE A 92 -5.69 8.91 -4.64
CA ILE A 92 -5.36 9.71 -5.82
C ILE A 92 -4.33 8.93 -6.62
N GLY A 93 -4.70 8.52 -7.82
CA GLY A 93 -3.82 7.80 -8.73
C GLY A 93 -3.44 8.63 -9.94
N ILE A 94 -2.19 8.50 -10.35
CA ILE A 94 -1.66 9.14 -11.56
C ILE A 94 -1.03 8.05 -12.42
N GLU A 95 -1.37 8.04 -13.70
CA GLU A 95 -0.82 7.13 -14.67
C GLU A 95 -0.64 7.86 -16.00
N LEU A 96 0.56 7.78 -16.57
CA LEU A 96 0.91 8.46 -17.80
C LEU A 96 0.32 7.77 -19.05
N ASP A 97 0.31 6.43 -19.05
CA ASP A 97 -0.20 5.66 -20.18
C ASP A 97 -1.72 5.66 -20.18
N LYS A 98 -2.33 6.18 -21.23
CA LYS A 98 -3.78 6.32 -21.34
C LYS A 98 -4.51 4.97 -21.24
N ASN A 99 -4.02 3.95 -21.91
CA ASN A 99 -4.65 2.65 -21.91
C ASN A 99 -4.60 2.01 -20.50
N THR A 100 -3.46 2.10 -19.85
CA THR A 100 -3.27 1.61 -18.47
C THR A 100 -4.14 2.41 -17.49
N PHE A 101 -4.24 3.72 -17.67
CA PHE A 101 -5.11 4.58 -16.89
C PHE A 101 -6.58 4.14 -16.97
N GLU A 102 -7.09 3.91 -18.18
CA GLU A 102 -8.46 3.46 -18.40
C GLU A 102 -8.73 2.10 -17.75
N ILE A 103 -7.76 1.18 -17.82
CA ILE A 103 -7.85 -0.13 -17.15
C ILE A 103 -7.97 0.07 -15.63
N ALA A 104 -7.13 0.91 -15.07
CA ALA A 104 -7.13 1.20 -13.63
C ALA A 104 -8.45 1.84 -13.18
N GLU A 105 -8.90 2.85 -13.91
CA GLU A 105 -10.16 3.56 -13.62
C GLU A 105 -11.34 2.59 -13.62
N ASN A 106 -11.49 1.82 -14.68
CA ASN A 106 -12.56 0.84 -14.79
C ASN A 106 -12.50 -0.23 -13.69
N ARG A 107 -11.31 -0.70 -13.37
CA ARG A 107 -11.08 -1.69 -12.31
C ARG A 107 -11.50 -1.16 -10.95
N ILE A 108 -11.08 0.05 -10.61
CA ILE A 108 -11.38 0.67 -9.32
C ILE A 108 -12.88 0.95 -9.19
N GLU A 109 -13.50 1.53 -10.21
CA GLU A 109 -14.94 1.80 -10.23
C GLU A 109 -15.76 0.53 -10.08
N SER A 110 -15.45 -0.50 -10.86
CA SER A 110 -16.14 -1.79 -10.79
C SER A 110 -15.98 -2.44 -9.43
N TYR A 111 -14.81 -2.35 -8.83
CA TYR A 111 -14.57 -2.88 -7.50
C TYR A 111 -15.35 -2.11 -6.44
N GLU A 112 -15.33 -0.79 -6.50
CA GLU A 112 -16.10 0.06 -5.59
C GLU A 112 -17.59 -0.28 -5.62
N ASP A 113 -18.15 -0.46 -6.80
CA ASP A 113 -19.54 -0.86 -6.94
C ASP A 113 -19.82 -2.25 -6.36
N SER A 114 -18.85 -3.16 -6.44
CA SER A 114 -19.01 -4.53 -5.94
C SER A 114 -19.01 -4.62 -4.41
N ILE A 115 -18.41 -3.66 -3.72
CA ILE A 115 -18.31 -3.66 -2.26
C ILE A 115 -19.34 -2.75 -1.56
N LYS A 116 -20.16 -2.05 -2.33
CA LYS A 116 -21.26 -1.24 -1.79
C LYS A 116 -22.41 -2.09 -1.30
#